data_601de5bb049cec5647a6e29e799208d3
#
_entry.id   601de5bb049cec5647a6e29e799208d3
#
_cell.length_a   1.000
_cell.length_b   1.000
_cell.length_c   1.000
_cell.angle_alpha   90.00
_cell.angle_beta   90.00
_cell.angle_gamma   90.00
#
_symmetry.space_group_name_H-M   'P 1'
#
loop_
_entity.id
_entity.type
_entity.pdbx_description
1 polymer ?
#
loop_
_entity_poly.entity_id
_entity_poly.type
_entity_poly.pdbx_seq_one_letter_code
_entity_poly.pdbx_strand_id
1 'polypeptide(L)'
;MRWVWWAVRRLAGGIGVLWAVATIVFVAIRLIPGDPALAILGGPGSQASAEAVAQVRHEYGLDQPVLVQYAVFLGRLATGQLGDSYAFRTPVATLLAQQLPVTLTLAVAGLVVAWVLAIVAAWASTQRGRIAAGLTSALSVTASVMPHFWLGSVLIVVFATSLGWVPAVSDGTARGWVLPVLTVAVPVAGYLAETVRDGVVDAQRSAFALAARGRGETRLGLF
;
A
#
# COMPACT_ATOMS: atom_id res chain seq x y z
N MET A 1 -15.53 23.07 21.49
CA MET A 1 -16.51 21.96 21.50
C MET A 1 -16.67 21.25 20.14
N ARG A 2 -16.80 21.94 19.00
CA ARG A 2 -16.97 21.32 17.65
C ARG A 2 -15.82 20.37 17.27
N TRP A 3 -14.58 20.71 17.55
CA TRP A 3 -13.39 19.89 17.24
C TRP A 3 -13.34 18.59 18.05
N VAL A 4 -13.70 18.65 19.33
CA VAL A 4 -13.74 17.44 20.20
C VAL A 4 -14.81 16.48 19.70
N TRP A 5 -16.01 16.99 19.40
CA TRP A 5 -17.09 16.19 18.84
C TRP A 5 -16.71 15.57 17.49
N TRP A 6 -16.05 16.33 16.62
CA TRP A 6 -15.53 15.82 15.34
C TRP A 6 -14.51 14.71 15.56
N ALA A 7 -13.55 14.90 16.47
CA ALA A 7 -12.53 13.88 16.79
C ALA A 7 -13.15 12.60 17.36
N VAL A 8 -14.08 12.75 18.31
CA VAL A 8 -14.79 11.60 18.92
C VAL A 8 -15.56 10.81 17.86
N ARG A 9 -16.31 11.50 17.00
CA ARG A 9 -17.06 10.85 15.92
C ARG A 9 -16.13 10.12 14.95
N ARG A 10 -14.97 10.69 14.65
CA ARG A 10 -13.99 10.07 13.74
C ARG A 10 -13.31 8.85 14.36
N LEU A 11 -12.97 8.95 15.65
CA LEU A 11 -12.42 7.81 16.40
C LEU A 11 -13.46 6.68 16.56
N ALA A 12 -14.69 7.00 16.91
CA ALA A 12 -15.77 6.01 17.02
C ALA A 12 -16.02 5.32 15.68
N GLY A 13 -16.01 6.07 14.57
CA GLY A 13 -16.09 5.51 13.22
C GLY A 13 -14.92 4.58 12.89
N GLY A 14 -13.69 4.96 13.23
CA GLY A 14 -12.50 4.12 13.05
C GLY A 14 -12.57 2.82 13.85
N ILE A 15 -12.97 2.91 15.14
CA ILE A 15 -13.17 1.73 16.00
C ILE A 15 -14.26 0.82 15.43
N GLY A 16 -15.36 1.41 14.94
CA GLY A 16 -16.45 0.66 14.32
C GLY A 16 -15.98 -0.11 13.06
N VAL A 17 -15.16 0.50 12.22
CA VAL A 17 -14.57 -0.17 11.05
C VAL A 17 -13.64 -1.29 11.48
N LEU A 18 -12.74 -1.06 12.45
CA LEU A 18 -11.84 -2.10 12.95
C LEU A 18 -12.60 -3.28 13.54
N TRP A 19 -13.66 -3.00 14.32
CA TRP A 19 -14.53 -4.03 14.88
C TRP A 19 -15.24 -4.83 13.76
N ALA A 20 -15.79 -4.15 12.75
CA ALA A 20 -16.47 -4.81 11.65
C ALA A 20 -15.50 -5.72 10.85
N VAL A 21 -14.30 -5.24 10.54
CA VAL A 21 -13.26 -6.02 9.86
C VAL A 21 -12.85 -7.23 10.70
N ALA A 22 -12.58 -7.05 11.99
CA ALA A 22 -12.24 -8.13 12.92
C ALA A 22 -13.36 -9.19 12.97
N THR A 23 -14.62 -8.76 13.02
CA THR A 23 -15.79 -9.66 13.02
C THR A 23 -15.89 -10.45 11.71
N ILE A 24 -15.73 -9.77 10.57
CA ILE A 24 -15.77 -10.42 9.25
C ILE A 24 -14.66 -11.48 9.15
N VAL A 25 -13.44 -11.14 9.55
CA VAL A 25 -12.31 -12.08 9.53
C VAL A 25 -12.56 -13.26 10.48
N PHE A 26 -13.05 -13.01 11.68
CA PHE A 26 -13.38 -14.05 12.65
C PHE A 26 -14.42 -15.04 12.09
N VAL A 27 -15.46 -14.54 11.46
CA VAL A 27 -16.51 -15.36 10.83
C VAL A 27 -15.97 -16.08 9.58
N ALA A 28 -15.24 -15.36 8.72
CA ALA A 28 -14.70 -15.91 7.48
C ALA A 28 -13.78 -17.11 7.73
N ILE A 29 -12.89 -17.03 8.72
CA ILE A 29 -12.00 -18.15 9.08
C ILE A 29 -12.81 -19.39 9.49
N ARG A 30 -13.95 -19.22 10.15
CA ARG A 30 -14.82 -20.32 10.57
C ARG A 30 -15.69 -20.91 9.47
N LEU A 31 -15.89 -20.16 8.40
CA LEU A 31 -16.62 -20.67 7.21
C LEU A 31 -15.71 -21.50 6.30
N ILE A 32 -14.39 -21.43 6.46
CA ILE A 32 -13.45 -22.26 5.72
C ILE A 32 -13.64 -23.72 6.19
N PRO A 33 -13.94 -24.66 5.27
CA PRO A 33 -14.10 -26.05 5.63
C PRO A 33 -12.76 -26.63 6.13
N GLY A 34 -12.79 -27.31 7.28
CA GLY A 34 -11.62 -27.94 7.88
C GLY A 34 -11.59 -27.74 9.41
N ASP A 35 -10.72 -28.48 10.06
CA ASP A 35 -10.49 -28.34 11.50
C ASP A 35 -9.38 -27.30 11.76
N PRO A 36 -9.67 -26.18 12.45
CA PRO A 36 -8.66 -25.17 12.75
C PRO A 36 -7.48 -25.74 13.56
N ALA A 37 -7.70 -26.73 14.45
CA ALA A 37 -6.63 -27.37 15.19
C ALA A 37 -5.68 -28.17 14.27
N LEU A 38 -6.21 -28.82 13.26
CA LEU A 38 -5.39 -29.47 12.24
C LEU A 38 -4.63 -28.46 11.40
N ALA A 39 -5.24 -27.32 11.05
CA ALA A 39 -4.56 -26.25 10.30
C ALA A 39 -3.33 -25.71 11.07
N ILE A 40 -3.44 -25.55 12.38
CA ILE A 40 -2.33 -25.16 13.28
C ILE A 40 -1.19 -26.19 13.27
N LEU A 41 -1.54 -27.47 13.19
CA LEU A 41 -0.59 -28.57 13.17
C LEU A 41 0.01 -28.89 11.79
N GLY A 42 -0.26 -28.09 10.77
CA GLY A 42 0.29 -28.25 9.43
C GLY A 42 -0.72 -28.71 8.37
N GLY A 43 -2.01 -28.72 8.71
CA GLY A 43 -3.10 -29.03 7.78
C GLY A 43 -3.49 -30.52 7.68
N PRO A 44 -4.37 -30.86 6.73
CA PRO A 44 -4.91 -32.23 6.57
C PRO A 44 -3.87 -33.30 6.28
N GLY A 45 -2.67 -32.92 5.81
CA GLY A 45 -1.53 -33.81 5.56
C GLY A 45 -0.61 -34.01 6.77
N SER A 46 -0.87 -33.34 7.89
CA SER A 46 -0.07 -33.54 9.11
C SER A 46 -0.44 -34.92 9.70
N GLN A 47 0.58 -35.69 10.06
CA GLN A 47 0.40 -36.95 10.79
C GLN A 47 0.22 -36.69 12.30
N ALA A 48 -0.54 -35.63 12.65
CA ALA A 48 -0.78 -35.27 14.03
C ALA A 48 -1.68 -36.32 14.70
N SER A 49 -1.31 -36.78 15.91
CA SER A 49 -2.13 -37.69 16.66
C SER A 49 -3.43 -37.05 17.13
N ALA A 50 -4.45 -37.84 17.42
CA ALA A 50 -5.72 -37.34 17.96
C ALA A 50 -5.52 -36.56 19.28
N GLU A 51 -4.56 -36.98 20.10
CA GLU A 51 -4.19 -36.34 21.36
C GLU A 51 -3.59 -34.95 21.11
N ALA A 52 -2.68 -34.81 20.12
CA ALA A 52 -2.09 -33.53 19.76
C ALA A 52 -3.15 -32.53 19.23
N VAL A 53 -4.10 -33.01 18.44
CA VAL A 53 -5.24 -32.20 17.97
C VAL A 53 -6.11 -31.74 19.11
N ALA A 54 -6.43 -32.65 20.06
CA ALA A 54 -7.23 -32.33 21.25
C ALA A 54 -6.52 -31.31 22.14
N GLN A 55 -5.21 -31.44 22.32
CA GLN A 55 -4.41 -30.51 23.11
C GLN A 55 -4.41 -29.11 22.50
N VAL A 56 -4.14 -28.99 21.18
CA VAL A 56 -4.19 -27.69 20.47
C VAL A 56 -5.58 -27.09 20.54
N ARG A 57 -6.64 -27.91 20.38
CA ARG A 57 -8.02 -27.42 20.48
C ARG A 57 -8.31 -26.81 21.85
N HIS A 58 -7.84 -27.42 22.92
CA HIS A 58 -7.98 -26.91 24.29
C HIS A 58 -7.10 -25.66 24.52
N GLU A 59 -5.84 -25.68 24.09
CA GLU A 59 -4.89 -24.58 24.27
C GLU A 59 -5.35 -23.29 23.60
N TYR A 60 -5.92 -23.40 22.39
CA TYR A 60 -6.44 -22.26 21.64
C TYR A 60 -7.92 -21.95 21.93
N GLY A 61 -8.55 -22.70 22.87
CA GLY A 61 -9.96 -22.51 23.26
C GLY A 61 -10.94 -22.78 22.13
N LEU A 62 -10.57 -23.63 21.16
CA LEU A 62 -11.42 -23.99 20.03
C LEU A 62 -12.57 -24.94 20.45
N ASP A 63 -12.51 -25.51 21.64
CA ASP A 63 -13.55 -26.31 22.31
C ASP A 63 -14.65 -25.45 22.95
N GLN A 64 -14.40 -24.14 23.13
CA GLN A 64 -15.34 -23.22 23.75
C GLN A 64 -16.49 -22.83 22.79
N PRO A 65 -17.65 -22.39 23.32
CA PRO A 65 -18.72 -21.83 22.50
C PRO A 65 -18.22 -20.67 21.63
N VAL A 66 -18.68 -20.57 20.38
CA VAL A 66 -18.23 -19.57 19.40
C VAL A 66 -18.30 -18.14 19.93
N LEU A 67 -19.33 -17.80 20.71
CA LEU A 67 -19.48 -16.49 21.33
C LEU A 67 -18.36 -16.18 22.35
N VAL A 68 -17.94 -17.19 23.11
CA VAL A 68 -16.82 -17.06 24.06
C VAL A 68 -15.52 -16.84 23.31
N GLN A 69 -15.26 -17.64 22.25
CA GLN A 69 -14.11 -17.47 21.41
C GLN A 69 -14.06 -16.07 20.77
N TYR A 70 -15.21 -15.54 20.33
CA TYR A 70 -15.32 -14.20 19.77
C TYR A 70 -15.02 -13.11 20.80
N ALA A 71 -15.57 -13.22 22.02
CA ALA A 71 -15.30 -12.28 23.09
C ALA A 71 -13.81 -12.27 23.49
N VAL A 72 -13.20 -13.45 23.60
CA VAL A 72 -11.74 -13.59 23.87
C VAL A 72 -10.92 -12.98 22.75
N PHE A 73 -11.28 -13.24 21.48
CA PHE A 73 -10.61 -12.67 20.31
C PHE A 73 -10.64 -11.13 20.32
N LEU A 74 -11.81 -10.53 20.55
CA LEU A 74 -11.94 -9.07 20.65
C LEU A 74 -11.17 -8.50 21.84
N GLY A 75 -11.21 -9.18 23.00
CA GLY A 75 -10.48 -8.79 24.19
C GLY A 75 -8.96 -8.77 23.95
N ARG A 76 -8.42 -9.79 23.29
CA ARG A 76 -7.00 -9.84 22.90
C ARG A 76 -6.64 -8.71 21.94
N LEU A 77 -7.47 -8.47 20.92
CA LEU A 77 -7.25 -7.34 19.99
C LEU A 77 -7.26 -6.00 20.71
N ALA A 78 -8.19 -5.78 21.62
CA ALA A 78 -8.28 -4.54 22.39
C ALA A 78 -7.06 -4.30 23.30
N THR A 79 -6.38 -5.36 23.73
CA THR A 79 -5.13 -5.30 24.53
C THR A 79 -3.87 -5.34 23.66
N GLY A 80 -3.99 -5.33 22.32
CA GLY A 80 -2.85 -5.37 21.40
C GLY A 80 -2.21 -6.75 21.24
N GLN A 81 -2.86 -7.81 21.74
CA GLN A 81 -2.40 -9.19 21.59
C GLN A 81 -2.90 -9.73 20.25
N LEU A 82 -2.03 -9.69 19.22
CA LEU A 82 -2.38 -10.11 17.86
C LEU A 82 -2.29 -11.62 17.63
N GLY A 83 -1.83 -12.39 18.66
CA GLY A 83 -1.65 -13.84 18.56
C GLY A 83 -0.44 -14.23 17.71
N ASP A 84 -0.41 -15.52 17.36
CA ASP A 84 0.68 -16.14 16.58
C ASP A 84 0.23 -16.47 15.16
N SER A 85 1.15 -16.34 14.22
CA SER A 85 0.96 -16.79 12.85
C SER A 85 1.12 -18.31 12.79
N TYR A 86 0.10 -19.02 12.37
CA TYR A 86 0.17 -20.48 12.21
C TYR A 86 1.12 -20.90 11.09
N ALA A 87 1.23 -20.10 10.03
CA ALA A 87 2.10 -20.38 8.90
C ALA A 87 3.59 -20.19 9.25
N PHE A 88 3.92 -19.11 9.99
CA PHE A 88 5.31 -18.75 10.32
C PHE A 88 5.73 -19.18 11.73
N ARG A 89 4.79 -19.66 12.55
CA ARG A 89 5.04 -20.05 13.95
C ARG A 89 5.75 -18.98 14.76
N THR A 90 5.36 -17.73 14.54
CA THR A 90 5.99 -16.52 15.10
C THR A 90 4.90 -15.54 15.49
N PRO A 91 5.06 -14.77 16.60
CA PRO A 91 4.10 -13.75 16.97
C PRO A 91 3.83 -12.77 15.82
N VAL A 92 2.54 -12.50 15.54
CA VAL A 92 2.13 -11.57 14.47
C VAL A 92 2.75 -10.19 14.68
N ALA A 93 2.87 -9.73 15.93
CA ALA A 93 3.53 -8.46 16.27
C ALA A 93 4.98 -8.41 15.78
N THR A 94 5.73 -9.51 15.89
CA THR A 94 7.12 -9.61 15.39
C THR A 94 7.16 -9.52 13.88
N LEU A 95 6.27 -10.24 13.17
CA LEU A 95 6.18 -10.17 11.72
C LEU A 95 5.85 -8.77 11.24
N LEU A 96 4.91 -8.10 11.88
CA LEU A 96 4.57 -6.71 11.56
C LEU A 96 5.77 -5.77 11.82
N ALA A 97 6.45 -5.91 12.96
CA ALA A 97 7.62 -5.09 13.27
C ALA A 97 8.76 -5.25 12.25
N GLN A 98 8.90 -6.42 11.65
CA GLN A 98 9.89 -6.68 10.60
C GLN A 98 9.46 -6.12 9.23
N GLN A 99 8.18 -6.23 8.88
CA GLN A 99 7.68 -5.88 7.54
C GLN A 99 7.27 -4.41 7.41
N LEU A 100 6.74 -3.80 8.46
CA LEU A 100 6.27 -2.40 8.42
C LEU A 100 7.37 -1.41 8.03
N PRO A 101 8.60 -1.46 8.57
CA PRO A 101 9.65 -0.52 8.19
C PRO A 101 9.98 -0.57 6.69
N VAL A 102 10.06 -1.78 6.14
CA VAL A 102 10.34 -2.00 4.70
C VAL A 102 9.20 -1.42 3.85
N THR A 103 7.96 -1.73 4.21
CA THR A 103 6.77 -1.25 3.51
C THR A 103 6.66 0.27 3.57
N LEU A 104 6.87 0.87 4.75
CA LEU A 104 6.81 2.33 4.91
C LEU A 104 7.95 3.02 4.14
N THR A 105 9.15 2.47 4.17
CA THR A 105 10.28 3.01 3.40
C THR A 105 9.96 2.98 1.91
N LEU A 106 9.45 1.87 1.39
CA LEU A 106 9.04 1.74 -0.02
C LEU A 106 7.93 2.73 -0.37
N ALA A 107 6.92 2.85 0.48
CA ALA A 107 5.79 3.76 0.26
C ALA A 107 6.26 5.23 0.22
N VAL A 108 7.08 5.65 1.18
CA VAL A 108 7.59 7.04 1.24
C VAL A 108 8.54 7.31 0.07
N ALA A 109 9.51 6.43 -0.20
CA ALA A 109 10.43 6.60 -1.31
C ALA A 109 9.69 6.60 -2.66
N GLY A 110 8.75 5.67 -2.86
CA GLY A 110 7.91 5.61 -4.05
C GLY A 110 7.07 6.88 -4.24
N LEU A 111 6.48 7.40 -3.18
CA LEU A 111 5.68 8.63 -3.22
C LEU A 111 6.56 9.85 -3.54
N VAL A 112 7.73 9.98 -2.94
CA VAL A 112 8.67 11.09 -3.23
C VAL A 112 9.09 11.05 -4.69
N VAL A 113 9.51 9.89 -5.20
CA VAL A 113 9.90 9.73 -6.60
C VAL A 113 8.71 10.00 -7.53
N ALA A 114 7.51 9.51 -7.18
CA ALA A 114 6.29 9.77 -7.95
C ALA A 114 6.00 11.29 -8.07
N TRP A 115 6.10 12.05 -6.99
CA TRP A 115 5.92 13.49 -7.01
C TRP A 115 6.96 14.21 -7.88
N VAL A 116 8.24 13.83 -7.76
CA VAL A 116 9.29 14.41 -8.59
C VAL A 116 9.01 14.16 -10.08
N LEU A 117 8.70 12.92 -10.44
CA LEU A 117 8.37 12.56 -11.82
C LEU A 117 7.11 13.27 -12.32
N ALA A 118 6.07 13.37 -11.48
CA ALA A 118 4.82 14.05 -11.81
C ALA A 118 5.03 15.55 -12.08
N ILE A 119 5.78 16.24 -11.21
CA ILE A 119 6.09 17.67 -11.38
C ILE A 119 6.88 17.88 -12.66
N VAL A 120 7.91 17.07 -12.93
CA VAL A 120 8.72 17.15 -14.15
C VAL A 120 7.87 16.89 -15.39
N ALA A 121 7.00 15.90 -15.39
CA ALA A 121 6.10 15.61 -16.49
C ALA A 121 5.08 16.74 -16.72
N ALA A 122 4.43 17.23 -15.65
CA ALA A 122 3.49 18.35 -15.74
C ALA A 122 4.17 19.62 -16.25
N TRP A 123 5.36 19.93 -15.76
CA TRP A 123 6.16 21.05 -16.27
C TRP A 123 6.50 20.87 -17.76
N ALA A 124 7.00 19.71 -18.16
CA ALA A 124 7.34 19.43 -19.55
C ALA A 124 6.14 19.56 -20.49
N SER A 125 4.95 19.14 -20.03
CA SER A 125 3.71 19.25 -20.81
C SER A 125 3.19 20.68 -20.97
N THR A 126 3.47 21.57 -20.01
CA THR A 126 2.97 22.96 -20.03
C THR A 126 3.92 23.95 -20.71
N GLN A 127 5.23 23.66 -20.74
CA GLN A 127 6.25 24.56 -21.31
C GLN A 127 6.58 24.27 -22.77
N ARG A 128 6.39 23.06 -23.25
CA ARG A 128 6.73 22.62 -24.60
C ARG A 128 5.50 22.66 -25.52
N GLY A 129 5.73 22.77 -26.84
CA GLY A 129 4.65 22.88 -27.84
C GLY A 129 3.63 21.73 -27.80
N ARG A 130 2.54 21.85 -28.54
CA ARG A 130 1.40 20.94 -28.56
C ARG A 130 1.77 19.44 -28.70
N ILE A 131 2.77 19.12 -29.51
CA ILE A 131 3.22 17.75 -29.75
C ILE A 131 3.86 17.17 -28.49
N ALA A 132 4.77 17.91 -27.85
CA ALA A 132 5.41 17.47 -26.62
C ALA A 132 4.41 17.33 -25.47
N ALA A 133 3.45 18.24 -25.35
CA ALA A 133 2.37 18.14 -24.39
C ALA A 133 1.52 16.87 -24.62
N GLY A 134 1.17 16.57 -25.85
CA GLY A 134 0.42 15.37 -26.19
C GLY A 134 1.18 14.08 -25.89
N LEU A 135 2.48 14.02 -26.22
CA LEU A 135 3.33 12.86 -25.90
C LEU A 135 3.49 12.66 -24.40
N THR A 136 3.71 13.74 -23.64
CA THR A 136 3.84 13.64 -22.18
C THR A 136 2.53 13.15 -21.54
N SER A 137 1.39 13.68 -21.97
CA SER A 137 0.09 13.21 -21.47
C SER A 137 -0.17 11.76 -21.85
N ALA A 138 0.11 11.33 -23.07
CA ALA A 138 -0.03 9.93 -23.48
C ALA A 138 0.84 8.99 -22.64
N LEU A 139 2.09 9.38 -22.34
CA LEU A 139 2.98 8.62 -21.45
C LEU A 139 2.44 8.57 -20.02
N SER A 140 1.95 9.69 -19.49
CA SER A 140 1.37 9.76 -18.13
C SER A 140 0.13 8.87 -18.01
N VAL A 141 -0.77 8.93 -18.97
CA VAL A 141 -1.97 8.07 -18.99
C VAL A 141 -1.57 6.60 -19.11
N THR A 142 -0.65 6.27 -20.01
CA THR A 142 -0.16 4.88 -20.16
C THR A 142 0.46 4.38 -18.85
N ALA A 143 1.31 5.20 -18.21
CA ALA A 143 1.91 4.85 -16.93
C ALA A 143 0.86 4.63 -15.84
N SER A 144 -0.18 5.46 -15.77
CA SER A 144 -1.21 5.39 -14.71
C SER A 144 -2.07 4.13 -14.75
N VAL A 145 -2.25 3.53 -15.93
CA VAL A 145 -3.05 2.29 -16.10
C VAL A 145 -2.20 1.03 -16.16
N MET A 146 -0.87 1.17 -16.08
CA MET A 146 0.05 0.05 -16.21
C MET A 146 0.02 -0.83 -14.95
N PRO A 147 -0.21 -2.16 -15.07
CA PRO A 147 -0.18 -3.06 -13.94
C PRO A 147 1.21 -3.10 -13.29
N HIS A 148 1.27 -2.91 -11.97
CA HIS A 148 2.54 -2.86 -11.23
C HIS A 148 3.39 -4.13 -11.43
N PHE A 149 2.77 -5.32 -11.41
CA PHE A 149 3.49 -6.58 -11.62
C PHE A 149 4.13 -6.67 -13.01
N TRP A 150 3.44 -6.17 -14.04
CA TRP A 150 3.96 -6.15 -15.41
C TRP A 150 5.14 -5.19 -15.52
N LEU A 151 4.98 -3.96 -15.00
CA LEU A 151 6.06 -2.97 -14.96
C LEU A 151 7.27 -3.52 -14.21
N GLY A 152 7.06 -4.11 -13.01
CA GLY A 152 8.14 -4.71 -12.24
C GLY A 152 8.88 -5.80 -13.01
N SER A 153 8.15 -6.68 -13.71
CA SER A 153 8.74 -7.73 -14.54
C SER A 153 9.59 -7.16 -15.69
N VAL A 154 9.07 -6.14 -16.38
CA VAL A 154 9.81 -5.47 -17.47
C VAL A 154 11.07 -4.80 -16.93
N LEU A 155 10.97 -4.08 -15.82
CA LEU A 155 12.13 -3.42 -15.19
C LEU A 155 13.21 -4.44 -14.78
N ILE A 156 12.83 -5.58 -14.21
CA ILE A 156 13.77 -6.65 -13.87
C ILE A 156 14.45 -7.19 -15.12
N VAL A 157 13.69 -7.52 -16.15
CA VAL A 157 14.26 -8.08 -17.40
C VAL A 157 15.23 -7.09 -18.04
N VAL A 158 14.86 -5.82 -18.15
CA VAL A 158 15.67 -4.81 -18.81
C VAL A 158 16.88 -4.41 -17.95
N PHE A 159 16.65 -3.95 -16.72
CA PHE A 159 17.70 -3.31 -15.93
C PHE A 159 18.53 -4.27 -15.08
N ALA A 160 17.94 -5.38 -14.64
CA ALA A 160 18.68 -6.36 -13.86
C ALA A 160 19.27 -7.46 -14.74
N THR A 161 18.47 -8.09 -15.61
CA THR A 161 18.93 -9.26 -16.38
C THR A 161 19.72 -8.85 -17.62
N SER A 162 19.22 -7.90 -18.43
CA SER A 162 19.88 -7.56 -19.70
C SER A 162 21.01 -6.56 -19.52
N LEU A 163 20.85 -5.53 -18.70
CA LEU A 163 21.84 -4.48 -18.51
C LEU A 163 22.76 -4.71 -17.29
N GLY A 164 22.35 -5.52 -16.31
CA GLY A 164 23.13 -5.77 -15.10
C GLY A 164 23.37 -4.52 -14.22
N TRP A 165 22.52 -3.48 -14.32
CA TRP A 165 22.72 -2.21 -13.61
C TRP A 165 22.32 -2.29 -12.13
N VAL A 166 21.31 -3.10 -11.82
CA VAL A 166 20.72 -3.24 -10.49
C VAL A 166 20.42 -4.72 -10.21
N PRO A 167 20.38 -5.17 -8.96
CA PRO A 167 20.03 -6.54 -8.63
C PRO A 167 18.55 -6.82 -8.91
N ALA A 168 18.23 -8.05 -9.34
CA ALA A 168 16.86 -8.49 -9.59
C ALA A 168 16.03 -8.65 -8.31
N VAL A 169 16.71 -8.96 -7.19
CA VAL A 169 16.12 -9.10 -5.85
C VAL A 169 16.78 -8.06 -4.95
N SER A 170 15.99 -7.38 -4.14
CA SER A 170 16.54 -6.40 -3.20
C SER A 170 17.47 -7.08 -2.19
N ASP A 171 18.69 -6.60 -2.13
CA ASP A 171 19.78 -7.05 -1.27
C ASP A 171 20.02 -6.14 -0.07
N GLY A 172 19.09 -5.20 0.17
CA GLY A 172 19.19 -4.19 1.22
C GLY A 172 20.07 -2.98 0.86
N THR A 173 20.76 -3.01 -0.29
CA THR A 173 21.54 -1.85 -0.77
C THR A 173 20.65 -0.80 -1.43
N ALA A 174 21.16 0.44 -1.57
CA ALA A 174 20.46 1.50 -2.29
C ALA A 174 20.12 1.11 -3.75
N ARG A 175 20.97 0.31 -4.40
CA ARG A 175 20.70 -0.22 -5.74
C ARG A 175 19.54 -1.21 -5.75
N GLY A 176 19.42 -2.03 -4.71
CA GLY A 176 18.33 -3.01 -4.58
C GLY A 176 16.95 -2.37 -4.37
N TRP A 177 16.88 -1.09 -3.97
CA TRP A 177 15.63 -0.36 -3.84
C TRP A 177 15.13 0.30 -5.13
N VAL A 178 16.00 0.45 -6.15
CA VAL A 178 15.66 1.18 -7.39
C VAL A 178 14.44 0.59 -8.10
N LEU A 179 14.44 -0.71 -8.39
CA LEU A 179 13.34 -1.33 -9.13
C LEU A 179 12.03 -1.38 -8.34
N PRO A 180 12.01 -1.75 -7.05
CA PRO A 180 10.79 -1.68 -6.24
C PRO A 180 10.21 -0.26 -6.15
N VAL A 181 11.06 0.75 -5.95
CA VAL A 181 10.63 2.15 -5.87
C VAL A 181 10.05 2.63 -7.21
N LEU A 182 10.71 2.34 -8.33
CA LEU A 182 10.20 2.71 -9.66
C LEU A 182 8.89 1.99 -9.99
N THR A 183 8.76 0.72 -9.60
CA THR A 183 7.54 -0.06 -9.83
C THR A 183 6.33 0.57 -9.15
N VAL A 184 6.50 1.12 -7.95
CA VAL A 184 5.44 1.85 -7.23
C VAL A 184 5.27 3.27 -7.76
N ALA A 185 6.38 3.96 -8.02
CA ALA A 185 6.38 5.38 -8.34
C ALA A 185 5.81 5.70 -9.72
N VAL A 186 6.12 4.92 -10.76
CA VAL A 186 5.77 5.26 -12.15
C VAL A 186 4.26 5.33 -12.39
N PRO A 187 3.42 4.35 -11.98
CA PRO A 187 1.97 4.47 -12.15
C PRO A 187 1.36 5.62 -11.34
N VAL A 188 1.84 5.83 -10.11
CA VAL A 188 1.39 6.94 -9.27
C VAL A 188 1.80 8.29 -9.88
N ALA A 189 3.02 8.39 -10.42
CA ALA A 189 3.50 9.58 -11.12
C ALA A 189 2.65 9.91 -12.34
N GLY A 190 2.25 8.91 -13.12
CA GLY A 190 1.35 9.10 -14.27
C GLY A 190 0.03 9.75 -13.88
N TYR A 191 -0.62 9.24 -12.85
CA TYR A 191 -1.86 9.80 -12.31
C TYR A 191 -1.67 11.23 -11.76
N LEU A 192 -0.64 11.44 -10.96
CA LEU A 192 -0.36 12.76 -10.36
C LEU A 192 0.03 13.80 -11.43
N ALA A 193 0.75 13.40 -12.49
CA ALA A 193 1.18 14.30 -13.54
C ALA A 193 -0.02 14.94 -14.27
N GLU A 194 -1.05 14.16 -14.60
CA GLU A 194 -2.27 14.69 -15.21
C GLU A 194 -3.02 15.61 -14.24
N THR A 195 -3.14 15.23 -12.97
CA THR A 195 -3.80 16.05 -11.95
C THR A 195 -3.09 17.40 -11.76
N VAL A 196 -1.75 17.37 -11.65
CA VAL A 196 -0.95 18.60 -11.50
C VAL A 196 -1.02 19.45 -12.77
N ARG A 197 -0.92 18.83 -13.94
CA ARG A 197 -1.02 19.52 -15.24
C ARG A 197 -2.35 20.28 -15.35
N ASP A 198 -3.46 19.62 -15.07
CA ASP A 198 -4.79 20.24 -15.16
C ASP A 198 -4.92 21.41 -14.20
N GLY A 199 -4.44 21.27 -12.96
CA GLY A 199 -4.40 22.36 -11.99
C GLY A 199 -3.52 23.54 -12.46
N VAL A 200 -2.38 23.28 -13.09
CA VAL A 200 -1.51 24.34 -13.66
C VAL A 200 -2.19 25.02 -14.84
N VAL A 201 -2.80 24.28 -15.76
CA VAL A 201 -3.52 24.86 -16.90
C VAL A 201 -4.67 25.76 -16.45
N ASP A 202 -5.44 25.34 -15.45
CA ASP A 202 -6.52 26.11 -14.89
C ASP A 202 -6.01 27.37 -14.18
N ALA A 203 -4.95 27.24 -13.37
CA ALA A 203 -4.30 28.39 -12.74
C ALA A 203 -3.79 29.41 -13.75
N GLN A 204 -3.18 28.95 -14.85
CA GLN A 204 -2.68 29.84 -15.93
C GLN A 204 -3.77 30.58 -16.70
N ARG A 205 -5.01 30.10 -16.66
CA ARG A 205 -6.19 30.75 -17.27
C ARG A 205 -6.88 31.73 -16.30
N SER A 206 -6.51 31.75 -15.04
CA SER A 206 -7.11 32.60 -14.04
C SER A 206 -6.81 34.09 -14.25
N ALA A 207 -7.65 34.98 -13.69
CA ALA A 207 -7.41 36.43 -13.72
C ALA A 207 -6.10 36.82 -13.03
N PHE A 208 -5.66 36.05 -12.01
CA PHE A 208 -4.39 36.23 -11.34
C PHE A 208 -3.19 36.04 -12.28
N ALA A 209 -3.20 34.96 -13.07
CA ALA A 209 -2.14 34.70 -14.05
C ALA A 209 -2.10 35.75 -15.17
N LEU A 210 -3.26 36.25 -15.61
CA LEU A 210 -3.34 37.36 -16.57
C LEU A 210 -2.72 38.64 -16.00
N ALA A 211 -3.00 38.98 -14.74
CA ALA A 211 -2.41 40.12 -14.06
C ALA A 211 -0.89 39.96 -13.86
N ALA A 212 -0.42 38.76 -13.55
CA ALA A 212 1.02 38.47 -13.42
C ALA A 212 1.76 38.63 -14.75
N ARG A 213 1.19 38.12 -15.85
CA ARG A 213 1.71 38.32 -17.22
C ARG A 213 1.77 39.80 -17.61
N GLY A 214 0.74 40.57 -17.23
CA GLY A 214 0.73 42.03 -17.45
C GLY A 214 1.86 42.77 -16.72
N ARG A 215 2.41 42.17 -15.65
CA ARG A 215 3.60 42.67 -14.93
C ARG A 215 4.93 42.11 -15.47
N GLY A 216 4.92 41.35 -16.54
CA GLY A 216 6.13 40.81 -17.17
C GLY A 216 6.59 39.44 -16.62
N GLU A 217 5.75 38.73 -15.86
CA GLU A 217 6.07 37.39 -15.37
C GLU A 217 6.25 36.40 -16.54
N THR A 218 7.29 35.59 -16.44
CA THR A 218 7.59 34.54 -17.42
C THR A 218 6.68 33.32 -17.24
N ARG A 219 6.62 32.44 -18.24
CA ARG A 219 5.90 31.17 -18.12
C ARG A 219 6.41 30.29 -16.98
N LEU A 220 7.72 30.33 -16.69
CA LEU A 220 8.35 29.64 -15.58
C LEU A 220 7.90 30.20 -14.21
N GLY A 221 7.74 31.51 -14.10
CA GLY A 221 7.26 32.14 -12.86
C GLY A 221 5.78 31.92 -12.58
N LEU A 222 5.05 31.39 -13.57
CA LEU A 222 3.63 31.04 -13.46
C LEU A 222 3.39 29.53 -13.23
N PHE A 223 4.44 28.72 -13.14
CA PHE A 223 4.38 27.29 -12.77
C PHE A 223 4.64 27.12 -11.30
#